data_b6489d07c48da25196a6507fc5e4a292
#
_entry.id   b6489d07c48da25196a6507fc5e4a292
#
_cell.length_a   1.000
_cell.length_b   1.000
_cell.length_c   1.000
_cell.angle_alpha   90.00
_cell.angle_beta   90.00
_cell.angle_gamma   90.00
#
_symmetry.space_group_name_H-M   'P 1'
#
loop_
_entity.id
_entity.type
_entity.pdbx_description
1 polymer ?
#
loop_
_entity_poly.entity_id
_entity_poly.type
_entity_poly.pdbx_seq_one_letter_code
_entity_poly.pdbx_strand_id
1 'polypeptide(L)'
;MYKLVINGGIPLKGSMKTSGSKNATLPIFFASILADGPLKLSNTPQLSDVSTTLRLLMDMGSNFVLEEDGSIFIDSSTLTNLTAEYSLVKTMRASILTLGPMLAKYKKAKISLPGGCAIGTRPVNLHLDALEKMGATIEVKNGYIYASTKGLVGAQLNFDLISVTATENIV
;
A
#
# COMPACT_ATOMS: atom_id res chain seq x y z
N MET A 1 18.43 1.88 -22.77
CA MET A 1 17.52 0.72 -22.81
C MET A 1 18.34 -0.52 -22.43
N TYR A 2 17.97 -1.25 -21.36
CA TYR A 2 18.71 -2.45 -20.96
C TYR A 2 18.23 -3.65 -21.80
N LYS A 3 19.14 -4.52 -22.17
CA LYS A 3 18.86 -5.74 -22.95
C LYS A 3 19.33 -6.93 -22.12
N LEU A 4 18.47 -7.91 -21.93
CA LEU A 4 18.83 -9.20 -21.36
C LEU A 4 19.15 -10.19 -22.49
N VAL A 5 20.36 -10.76 -22.46
CA VAL A 5 20.78 -11.80 -23.39
C VAL A 5 21.00 -13.09 -22.61
N ILE A 6 20.28 -14.16 -22.98
CA ILE A 6 20.36 -15.45 -22.29
C ILE A 6 20.89 -16.49 -23.26
N ASN A 7 22.01 -17.13 -22.91
CA ASN A 7 22.54 -18.32 -23.60
C ASN A 7 22.17 -19.54 -22.75
N GLY A 8 21.22 -20.34 -23.23
CA GLY A 8 20.74 -21.55 -22.57
C GLY A 8 21.56 -22.79 -22.92
N GLY A 9 21.03 -23.97 -22.58
CA GLY A 9 21.59 -25.28 -22.98
C GLY A 9 22.46 -25.96 -21.90
N ILE A 10 22.66 -25.32 -20.73
CA ILE A 10 23.37 -25.92 -19.60
C ILE A 10 22.36 -26.24 -18.48
N PRO A 11 22.30 -27.50 -17.98
CA PRO A 11 21.47 -27.84 -16.83
C PRO A 11 21.92 -27.05 -15.58
N LEU A 12 21.01 -26.31 -14.96
CA LEU A 12 21.31 -25.57 -13.75
C LEU A 12 21.24 -26.51 -12.53
N LYS A 13 22.27 -26.42 -11.67
CA LYS A 13 22.35 -27.14 -10.38
C LYS A 13 22.77 -26.14 -9.32
N GLY A 14 22.04 -26.08 -8.20
CA GLY A 14 22.33 -25.20 -7.09
C GLY A 14 21.07 -24.76 -6.37
N SER A 15 21.26 -23.91 -5.35
CA SER A 15 20.18 -23.26 -4.62
C SER A 15 20.39 -21.76 -4.61
N MET A 16 19.28 -21.02 -4.64
CA MET A 16 19.30 -19.56 -4.45
C MET A 16 18.20 -19.15 -3.50
N LYS A 17 18.47 -18.15 -2.69
CA LYS A 17 17.44 -17.52 -1.87
C LYS A 17 16.63 -16.57 -2.74
N THR A 18 15.31 -16.77 -2.81
CA THR A 18 14.42 -15.84 -3.51
C THR A 18 14.29 -14.53 -2.73
N SER A 19 14.23 -13.42 -3.44
CA SER A 19 13.88 -12.13 -2.83
C SER A 19 12.41 -12.13 -2.38
N GLY A 20 12.08 -11.26 -1.44
CA GLY A 20 10.69 -11.04 -1.01
C GLY A 20 9.80 -10.55 -2.16
N SER A 21 8.50 -10.77 -2.00
CA SER A 21 7.50 -10.34 -2.96
C SER A 21 7.15 -8.87 -2.79
N LYS A 22 7.23 -8.08 -3.86
CA LYS A 22 6.73 -6.70 -3.87
C LYS A 22 5.27 -6.61 -3.44
N ASN A 23 4.44 -7.46 -4.00
CA ASN A 23 3.00 -7.43 -3.78
C ASN A 23 2.57 -7.88 -2.37
N ALA A 24 3.44 -8.57 -1.64
CA ALA A 24 3.25 -8.83 -0.22
C ALA A 24 3.82 -7.69 0.64
N THR A 25 4.97 -7.14 0.25
CA THR A 25 5.66 -6.10 1.04
C THR A 25 4.85 -4.80 1.14
N LEU A 26 4.25 -4.34 0.03
CA LEU A 26 3.53 -3.06 0.01
C LEU A 26 2.31 -3.04 0.94
N PRO A 27 1.39 -4.02 0.92
CA PRO A 27 0.27 -4.03 1.86
C PRO A 27 0.73 -4.16 3.32
N ILE A 28 1.79 -4.92 3.61
CA ILE A 28 2.34 -5.04 4.97
C ILE A 28 2.87 -3.67 5.47
N PHE A 29 3.53 -2.89 4.62
CA PHE A 29 3.97 -1.55 4.98
C PHE A 29 2.77 -0.64 5.30
N PHE A 30 1.71 -0.67 4.52
CA PHE A 30 0.50 0.11 4.84
C PHE A 30 -0.21 -0.42 6.10
N ALA A 31 -0.19 -1.73 6.34
CA ALA A 31 -0.72 -2.31 7.57
C ALA A 31 0.06 -1.87 8.82
N SER A 32 1.34 -1.42 8.68
CA SER A 32 2.09 -0.84 9.80
C SER A 32 1.41 0.38 10.44
N ILE A 33 0.54 1.06 9.70
CA ILE A 33 -0.27 2.17 10.22
C ILE A 33 -1.16 1.70 11.38
N LEU A 34 -1.63 0.45 11.35
CA LEU A 34 -2.47 -0.13 12.39
C LEU A 34 -1.70 -0.49 13.66
N ALA A 35 -0.40 -0.71 13.55
CA ALA A 35 0.42 -1.12 14.69
C ALA A 35 0.58 0.01 15.72
N ASP A 36 0.72 -0.37 17.00
CA ASP A 36 0.96 0.55 18.11
C ASP A 36 2.46 0.74 18.42
N GLY A 37 3.32 0.11 17.65
CA GLY A 37 4.77 0.20 17.77
C GLY A 37 5.49 -0.30 16.53
N PRO A 38 6.84 -0.32 16.55
CA PRO A 38 7.64 -0.66 15.38
C PRO A 38 7.46 -2.11 14.95
N LEU A 39 7.43 -2.30 13.62
CA LEU A 39 7.41 -3.61 12.98
C LEU A 39 8.75 -3.87 12.29
N LYS A 40 9.29 -5.08 12.40
CA LYS A 40 10.44 -5.55 11.64
C LYS A 40 9.99 -6.39 10.46
N LEU A 41 10.35 -5.97 9.25
CA LEU A 41 10.16 -6.73 8.02
C LEU A 41 11.52 -7.21 7.50
N SER A 42 11.69 -8.51 7.35
CA SER A 42 12.87 -9.13 6.73
C SER A 42 12.55 -9.55 5.30
N ASN A 43 13.60 -9.78 4.51
CA ASN A 43 13.49 -10.23 3.12
C ASN A 43 12.64 -9.28 2.24
N THR A 44 12.75 -7.98 2.46
CA THR A 44 12.08 -6.97 1.62
C THR A 44 12.83 -6.81 0.29
N PRO A 45 12.13 -6.78 -0.87
CA PRO A 45 12.81 -6.62 -2.14
C PRO A 45 13.27 -5.16 -2.35
N GLN A 46 14.43 -4.98 -2.96
CA GLN A 46 14.97 -3.66 -3.30
C GLN A 46 14.36 -3.17 -4.62
N LEU A 47 13.19 -2.56 -4.55
CA LEU A 47 12.40 -2.08 -5.69
C LEU A 47 11.97 -0.63 -5.49
N SER A 48 11.77 0.09 -6.61
CA SER A 48 11.33 1.48 -6.59
C SER A 48 10.00 1.68 -5.85
N ASP A 49 9.06 0.75 -6.00
CA ASP A 49 7.77 0.84 -5.32
C ASP A 49 7.91 0.73 -3.79
N VAL A 50 8.86 -0.10 -3.30
CA VAL A 50 9.18 -0.21 -1.87
C VAL A 50 9.71 1.13 -1.35
N SER A 51 10.68 1.72 -2.04
CA SER A 51 11.24 3.03 -1.68
C SER A 51 10.18 4.14 -1.73
N THR A 52 9.28 4.10 -2.71
CA THR A 52 8.19 5.08 -2.83
C THR A 52 7.19 4.93 -1.70
N THR A 53 6.85 3.68 -1.30
CA THR A 53 5.97 3.41 -0.15
C THR A 53 6.55 3.95 1.14
N LEU A 54 7.85 3.69 1.40
CA LEU A 54 8.51 4.20 2.59
C LEU A 54 8.53 5.74 2.61
N ARG A 55 8.80 6.40 1.47
CA ARG A 55 8.71 7.86 1.37
C ARG A 55 7.31 8.39 1.67
N LEU A 56 6.27 7.74 1.13
CA LEU A 56 4.90 8.11 1.40
C LEU A 56 4.58 8.02 2.90
N LEU A 57 4.95 6.92 3.55
CA LEU A 57 4.74 6.73 4.98
C LEU A 57 5.57 7.73 5.82
N MET A 58 6.79 8.08 5.39
CA MET A 58 7.58 9.15 6.01
C MET A 58 6.91 10.51 5.93
N ASP A 59 6.40 10.88 4.76
CA ASP A 59 5.66 12.15 4.58
C ASP A 59 4.40 12.21 5.46
N MET A 60 3.85 11.06 5.79
CA MET A 60 2.73 10.92 6.71
C MET A 60 3.16 10.95 8.19
N GLY A 61 4.46 10.87 8.49
CA GLY A 61 5.01 10.95 9.84
C GLY A 61 5.53 9.62 10.41
N SER A 62 5.61 8.56 9.60
CA SER A 62 6.25 7.30 10.00
C SER A 62 7.77 7.42 9.96
N ASN A 63 8.45 6.65 10.81
CA ASN A 63 9.90 6.52 10.80
C ASN A 63 10.29 5.12 10.32
N PHE A 64 11.45 5.00 9.67
CA PHE A 64 11.99 3.69 9.36
C PHE A 64 13.52 3.66 9.51
N VAL A 65 14.04 2.45 9.78
CA VAL A 65 15.47 2.16 9.82
C VAL A 65 15.72 0.96 8.92
N LEU A 66 16.70 1.11 8.02
CA LEU A 66 17.20 0.01 7.20
C LEU A 66 18.42 -0.60 7.89
N GLU A 67 18.33 -1.88 8.22
CA GLU A 67 19.40 -2.64 8.85
C GLU A 67 20.39 -3.19 7.82
N GLU A 68 21.61 -3.54 8.28
CA GLU A 68 22.66 -4.11 7.43
C GLU A 68 22.24 -5.44 6.79
N ASP A 69 21.40 -6.23 7.46
CA ASP A 69 20.85 -7.48 6.93
C ASP A 69 19.75 -7.29 5.88
N GLY A 70 19.44 -6.02 5.52
CA GLY A 70 18.39 -5.65 4.58
C GLY A 70 16.98 -5.70 5.17
N SER A 71 16.83 -5.95 6.48
CA SER A 71 15.54 -5.82 7.14
C SER A 71 15.18 -4.34 7.35
N ILE A 72 13.90 -4.05 7.43
CA ILE A 72 13.36 -2.70 7.64
C ILE A 72 12.54 -2.70 8.92
N PHE A 73 12.92 -1.84 9.86
CA PHE A 73 12.04 -1.45 10.96
C PHE A 73 11.22 -0.25 10.52
N ILE A 74 9.91 -0.33 10.69
CA ILE A 74 8.99 0.77 10.42
C ILE A 74 8.13 1.03 11.65
N ASP A 75 8.07 2.31 12.05
CA ASP A 75 7.22 2.78 13.14
C ASP A 75 6.27 3.85 12.60
N SER A 76 4.99 3.49 12.55
CA SER A 76 3.90 4.38 12.13
C SER A 76 3.05 4.86 13.32
N SER A 77 3.49 4.63 14.56
CA SER A 77 2.79 5.12 15.76
C SER A 77 2.80 6.65 15.86
N THR A 78 3.79 7.30 15.25
CA THR A 78 3.98 8.76 15.21
C THR A 78 3.32 9.44 14.01
N LEU A 79 2.51 8.73 13.23
CA LEU A 79 1.86 9.26 12.04
C LEU A 79 0.91 10.42 12.42
N THR A 80 1.13 11.58 11.81
CA THR A 80 0.40 12.83 12.09
C THR A 80 -0.28 13.40 10.86
N ASN A 81 0.29 13.19 9.68
CA ASN A 81 -0.28 13.67 8.43
C ASN A 81 -1.19 12.60 7.81
N LEU A 82 -2.48 12.88 7.77
CA LEU A 82 -3.50 11.98 7.21
C LEU A 82 -3.76 12.25 5.71
N THR A 83 -2.79 12.82 5.01
CA THR A 83 -2.88 13.12 3.58
C THR A 83 -1.81 12.36 2.79
N ALA A 84 -2.24 11.60 1.81
CA ALA A 84 -1.36 11.02 0.80
C ALA A 84 -1.34 11.92 -0.45
N GLU A 85 -0.24 12.63 -0.65
CA GLU A 85 -0.12 13.67 -1.67
C GLU A 85 0.07 13.12 -3.09
N TYR A 86 -0.46 13.85 -4.08
CA TYR A 86 -0.44 13.45 -5.49
C TYR A 86 0.96 13.16 -6.04
N SER A 87 1.97 13.91 -5.60
CA SER A 87 3.36 13.76 -6.09
C SER A 87 3.91 12.35 -5.92
N LEU A 88 3.55 11.65 -4.83
CA LEU A 88 3.94 10.27 -4.55
C LEU A 88 2.90 9.26 -5.04
N VAL A 89 1.61 9.55 -4.83
CA VAL A 89 0.51 8.66 -5.21
C VAL A 89 0.45 8.41 -6.73
N LYS A 90 0.73 9.43 -7.55
CA LYS A 90 0.68 9.31 -9.03
C LYS A 90 1.60 8.24 -9.60
N THR A 91 2.68 7.91 -8.88
CA THR A 91 3.69 6.95 -9.33
C THR A 91 3.41 5.53 -8.85
N MET A 92 2.51 5.37 -7.86
CA MET A 92 2.28 4.08 -7.22
C MET A 92 0.80 3.88 -6.85
N ARG A 93 0.13 3.00 -7.57
CA ARG A 93 -1.30 2.70 -7.32
C ARG A 93 -1.57 2.08 -5.95
N ALA A 94 -0.62 1.32 -5.41
CA ALA A 94 -0.75 0.69 -4.10
C ALA A 94 -0.98 1.71 -2.96
N SER A 95 -0.74 3.00 -3.20
CA SER A 95 -1.04 4.08 -2.24
C SER A 95 -2.51 4.11 -1.79
N ILE A 96 -3.45 3.57 -2.58
CA ILE A 96 -4.86 3.42 -2.17
C ILE A 96 -5.00 2.52 -0.92
N LEU A 97 -4.03 1.64 -0.66
CA LEU A 97 -4.00 0.77 0.51
C LEU A 97 -3.80 1.53 1.84
N THR A 98 -3.46 2.81 1.81
CA THR A 98 -3.46 3.64 3.02
C THR A 98 -4.87 3.90 3.55
N LEU A 99 -5.89 3.81 2.70
CA LEU A 99 -7.25 4.25 3.01
C LEU A 99 -7.89 3.44 4.15
N GLY A 100 -7.85 2.10 4.06
CA GLY A 100 -8.39 1.20 5.08
C GLY A 100 -7.75 1.40 6.45
N PRO A 101 -6.43 1.26 6.58
CA PRO A 101 -5.72 1.46 7.83
C PRO A 101 -5.92 2.85 8.46
N MET A 102 -5.93 3.91 7.64
CA MET A 102 -6.18 5.26 8.14
C MET A 102 -7.60 5.42 8.68
N LEU A 103 -8.60 4.92 7.97
CA LEU A 103 -9.98 4.94 8.47
C LEU A 103 -10.15 4.09 9.72
N ALA A 104 -9.54 2.92 9.77
CA ALA A 104 -9.62 2.04 10.93
C ALA A 104 -9.02 2.69 12.19
N LYS A 105 -7.82 3.26 12.09
CA LYS A 105 -7.09 3.82 13.24
C LYS A 105 -7.47 5.28 13.53
N TYR A 106 -7.45 6.15 12.51
CA TYR A 106 -7.59 7.60 12.67
C TYR A 106 -8.98 8.13 12.32
N LYS A 107 -9.89 7.28 11.82
CA LYS A 107 -11.28 7.64 11.46
C LYS A 107 -11.36 8.68 10.34
N LYS A 108 -10.25 9.02 9.71
CA LYS A 108 -10.17 10.05 8.68
C LYS A 108 -8.99 9.79 7.74
N ALA A 109 -9.18 10.08 6.45
CA ALA A 109 -8.14 9.99 5.44
C ALA A 109 -8.38 10.99 4.30
N LYS A 110 -7.29 11.51 3.72
CA LYS A 110 -7.32 12.27 2.47
C LYS A 110 -6.26 11.68 1.54
N ILE A 111 -6.69 11.10 0.43
CA ILE A 111 -5.78 10.40 -0.49
C ILE A 111 -5.99 10.96 -1.89
N SER A 112 -4.91 11.35 -2.55
CA SER A 112 -4.99 11.70 -3.97
C SER A 112 -5.43 10.48 -4.78
N LEU A 113 -6.24 10.69 -5.81
CA LEU A 113 -6.54 9.64 -6.78
C LEU A 113 -5.22 9.18 -7.44
N PRO A 114 -4.99 7.87 -7.54
CA PRO A 114 -3.80 7.36 -8.21
C PRO A 114 -3.83 7.75 -9.68
N GLY A 115 -2.68 8.17 -10.21
CA GLY A 115 -2.50 8.44 -11.63
C GLY A 115 -2.82 7.22 -12.50
N GLY A 116 -3.12 7.46 -13.78
CA GLY A 116 -3.39 6.37 -14.74
C GLY A 116 -2.19 5.44 -14.87
N CYS A 117 -2.43 4.15 -14.87
CA CYS A 117 -1.41 3.13 -15.15
C CYS A 117 -1.41 2.81 -16.65
N ALA A 118 -0.23 2.62 -17.25
CA ALA A 118 -0.06 2.21 -18.64
C ALA A 118 -0.75 0.86 -18.99
N ILE A 119 -1.17 0.09 -17.99
CA ILE A 119 -1.78 -1.25 -18.13
C ILE A 119 -3.32 -1.20 -18.06
N GLY A 120 -3.95 -0.01 -18.10
CA GLY A 120 -5.42 0.14 -18.14
C GLY A 120 -6.03 0.71 -16.85
N THR A 121 -7.33 1.02 -16.96
CA THR A 121 -8.14 1.53 -15.84
C THR A 121 -8.43 0.40 -14.85
N ARG A 122 -7.83 0.45 -13.68
CA ARG A 122 -8.26 -0.39 -12.55
C ARG A 122 -9.05 0.50 -11.60
N PRO A 123 -10.34 0.31 -11.49
CA PRO A 123 -11.20 1.19 -10.73
C PRO A 123 -10.87 1.12 -9.23
N VAL A 124 -10.79 2.27 -8.58
CA VAL A 124 -10.67 2.38 -7.11
C VAL A 124 -12.02 2.24 -6.42
N ASN A 125 -13.11 2.27 -7.19
CA ASN A 125 -14.48 2.18 -6.68
C ASN A 125 -14.70 0.94 -5.81
N LEU A 126 -14.10 -0.23 -6.12
CA LEU A 126 -14.23 -1.42 -5.28
C LEU A 126 -13.75 -1.19 -3.84
N HIS A 127 -12.69 -0.39 -3.65
CA HIS A 127 -12.22 0.00 -2.33
C HIS A 127 -13.20 0.94 -1.65
N LEU A 128 -13.72 1.94 -2.39
CA LEU A 128 -14.61 2.95 -1.85
C LEU A 128 -15.96 2.34 -1.47
N ASP A 129 -16.58 1.58 -2.37
CA ASP A 129 -17.87 0.93 -2.16
C ASP A 129 -17.84 -0.02 -0.96
N ALA A 130 -16.73 -0.76 -0.78
CA ALA A 130 -16.57 -1.65 0.36
C ALA A 130 -16.47 -0.88 1.68
N LEU A 131 -15.65 0.17 1.73
CA LEU A 131 -15.49 0.98 2.93
C LEU A 131 -16.77 1.77 3.27
N GLU A 132 -17.54 2.22 2.28
CA GLU A 132 -18.87 2.83 2.51
C GLU A 132 -19.84 1.83 3.12
N LYS A 133 -19.89 0.59 2.63
CA LYS A 133 -20.69 -0.49 3.25
C LYS A 133 -20.25 -0.80 4.67
N MET A 134 -18.98 -0.57 5.01
CA MET A 134 -18.44 -0.69 6.37
C MET A 134 -18.67 0.57 7.23
N GLY A 135 -19.39 1.58 6.74
CA GLY A 135 -19.77 2.78 7.49
C GLY A 135 -18.82 3.98 7.32
N ALA A 136 -18.02 4.00 6.28
CA ALA A 136 -17.29 5.20 5.90
C ALA A 136 -18.18 6.16 5.10
N THR A 137 -17.95 7.46 5.25
CA THR A 137 -18.45 8.51 4.37
C THR A 137 -17.33 8.94 3.46
N ILE A 138 -17.54 8.85 2.15
CA ILE A 138 -16.51 9.11 1.15
C ILE A 138 -16.97 10.18 0.16
N GLU A 139 -16.13 11.17 -0.10
CA GLU A 139 -16.33 12.19 -1.14
C GLU A 139 -15.10 12.23 -2.04
N VAL A 140 -15.31 12.17 -3.35
CA VAL A 140 -14.26 12.36 -4.34
C VAL A 140 -14.36 13.74 -4.93
N LYS A 141 -13.38 14.61 -4.66
CA LYS A 141 -13.39 16.00 -5.07
C LYS A 141 -11.99 16.52 -5.37
N ASN A 142 -11.85 17.30 -6.44
CA ASN A 142 -10.59 17.93 -6.85
C ASN A 142 -9.41 16.95 -6.95
N GLY A 143 -9.65 15.71 -7.41
CA GLY A 143 -8.63 14.68 -7.56
C GLY A 143 -8.22 14.00 -6.26
N TYR A 144 -8.96 14.22 -5.17
CA TYR A 144 -8.74 13.57 -3.87
C TYR A 144 -9.97 12.78 -3.42
N ILE A 145 -9.70 11.70 -2.71
CA ILE A 145 -10.65 10.94 -1.90
C ILE A 145 -10.60 11.51 -0.49
N TYR A 146 -11.71 12.06 -0.02
CA TYR A 146 -11.92 12.45 1.38
C TYR A 146 -12.77 11.39 2.03
N ALA A 147 -12.25 10.76 3.07
CA ALA A 147 -12.94 9.69 3.75
C ALA A 147 -12.97 9.93 5.26
N SER A 148 -14.08 9.60 5.90
CA SER A 148 -14.25 9.70 7.34
C SER A 148 -15.21 8.63 7.85
N THR A 149 -15.11 8.27 9.13
CA THR A 149 -16.01 7.32 9.79
C THR A 149 -16.10 7.62 11.29
N LYS A 150 -17.21 7.22 11.91
CA LYS A 150 -17.31 7.16 13.39
C LYS A 150 -16.69 5.87 13.94
N GLY A 151 -16.48 4.88 13.10
CA GLY A 151 -15.92 3.56 13.35
C GLY A 151 -16.36 2.64 12.22
N LEU A 152 -15.42 1.89 11.63
CA LEU A 152 -15.76 0.87 10.66
C LEU A 152 -16.47 -0.28 11.37
N VAL A 153 -17.46 -0.85 10.70
CA VAL A 153 -18.22 -2.02 11.17
C VAL A 153 -18.09 -3.16 10.17
N GLY A 154 -18.16 -4.39 10.68
CA GLY A 154 -18.14 -5.57 9.82
C GLY A 154 -19.34 -5.56 8.88
N ALA A 155 -19.12 -5.93 7.62
CA ALA A 155 -20.16 -6.00 6.58
C ALA A 155 -19.96 -7.23 5.70
N GLN A 156 -21.05 -7.73 5.12
CA GLN A 156 -20.98 -8.74 4.08
C GLN A 156 -20.67 -8.05 2.75
N LEU A 157 -19.47 -8.31 2.21
CA LEU A 157 -18.97 -7.67 1.00
C LEU A 157 -18.88 -8.67 -0.13
N ASN A 158 -19.46 -8.32 -1.26
CA ASN A 158 -19.33 -9.06 -2.51
C ASN A 158 -18.74 -8.12 -3.56
N PHE A 159 -17.66 -8.54 -4.20
CA PHE A 159 -17.05 -7.83 -5.32
C PHE A 159 -17.54 -8.44 -6.65
N ASP A 160 -17.99 -7.60 -7.56
CA ASP A 160 -18.36 -8.03 -8.92
C ASP A 160 -17.14 -8.46 -9.73
N LEU A 161 -15.96 -7.97 -9.35
CA LEU A 161 -14.68 -8.32 -9.94
C LEU A 161 -13.69 -8.72 -8.85
N ILE A 162 -12.87 -9.73 -9.12
CA ILE A 162 -11.79 -10.14 -8.23
C ILE A 162 -10.76 -9.01 -8.14
N SER A 163 -10.50 -8.52 -6.93
CA SER A 163 -9.50 -7.49 -6.68
C SER A 163 -8.68 -7.84 -5.43
N VAL A 164 -7.41 -8.18 -5.63
CA VAL A 164 -6.46 -8.45 -4.53
C VAL A 164 -6.32 -7.22 -3.66
N THR A 165 -6.02 -6.05 -4.23
CA THR A 165 -5.79 -4.83 -3.46
C THR A 165 -7.03 -4.31 -2.74
N ALA A 166 -8.24 -4.49 -3.31
CA ALA A 166 -9.45 -4.14 -2.59
C ALA A 166 -9.65 -5.06 -1.38
N THR A 167 -9.39 -6.36 -1.52
CA THR A 167 -9.42 -7.31 -0.38
C THR A 167 -8.39 -6.93 0.67
N GLU A 168 -7.14 -6.67 0.30
CA GLU A 168 -6.08 -6.24 1.22
C GLU A 168 -6.43 -4.97 2.01
N ASN A 169 -7.23 -4.07 1.42
CA ASN A 169 -7.58 -2.80 2.05
C ASN A 169 -8.71 -2.89 3.08
N ILE A 170 -9.49 -3.98 3.08
CA ILE A 170 -10.67 -4.14 3.93
C ILE A 170 -10.54 -5.26 4.97
N VAL A 171 -9.51 -6.11 4.85
CA VAL A 171 -9.17 -7.15 5.84
C VAL A 171 -8.38 -6.57 6.99
#